data_5162ad4540a42c00f9e34cd19c6b1dbf
#
_entry.id   5162ad4540a42c00f9e34cd19c6b1dbf
#
_cell.length_a   1.000
_cell.length_b   1.000
_cell.length_c   1.000
_cell.angle_alpha   90.00
_cell.angle_beta   90.00
_cell.angle_gamma   90.00
#
_symmetry.space_group_name_H-M   'P 1'
#
loop_
_entity.id
_entity.type
_entity.pdbx_description
1 polymer ?
#
loop_
_entity_poly.entity_id
_entity_poly.type
_entity_poly.pdbx_seq_one_letter_code
_entity_poly.pdbx_strand_id
1 'polypeptide(L)'
;MKKIHLLGLAVLFVFGANSCIFEAPGDRFYRTLWNSSQVPLGPMNVDALTLEFLCGERVTLKDGSGIIIAHGTYSPDGNVAVLDEVIAVVDGINVSFVEAHRNGDTLFLLWRPEGMMHTITTAMERRSSY
;
A
#
# COMPACT_ATOMS: atom_id res chain seq x y z
N MET A 1 8.48 19.86 37.60
CA MET A 1 8.78 20.35 36.27
C MET A 1 9.18 19.24 35.31
N LYS A 2 10.05 18.33 35.71
CA LYS A 2 10.42 17.20 34.84
C LYS A 2 9.23 16.31 34.46
N LYS A 3 8.27 16.18 35.38
CA LYS A 3 7.07 15.37 35.11
C LYS A 3 6.19 15.97 34.02
N ILE A 4 6.17 17.29 33.91
CA ILE A 4 5.39 17.98 32.89
C ILE A 4 6.03 17.77 31.52
N HIS A 5 7.34 17.77 31.42
CA HIS A 5 8.05 17.49 30.17
C HIS A 5 7.83 16.06 29.71
N LEU A 6 7.87 15.10 30.64
CA LEU A 6 7.61 13.72 30.35
C LEU A 6 6.17 13.50 29.84
N LEU A 7 5.22 14.19 30.45
CA LEU A 7 3.84 14.13 30.02
C LEU A 7 3.65 14.73 28.62
N GLY A 8 4.32 15.85 28.35
CA GLY A 8 4.30 16.47 27.03
C GLY A 8 4.89 15.56 25.97
N LEU A 9 5.99 14.90 26.30
CA LEU A 9 6.62 13.95 25.38
C LEU A 9 5.72 12.75 25.13
N ALA A 10 5.10 12.22 26.17
CA ALA A 10 4.16 11.09 26.01
C ALA A 10 2.95 11.49 25.16
N VAL A 11 2.44 12.69 25.34
CA VAL A 11 1.33 13.18 24.52
C VAL A 11 1.73 13.33 23.07
N LEU A 12 2.92 13.87 22.80
CA LEU A 12 3.44 13.97 21.44
C LEU A 12 3.60 12.61 20.80
N PHE A 13 4.10 11.64 21.54
CA PHE A 13 4.25 10.28 21.05
C PHE A 13 2.89 9.65 20.74
N VAL A 14 1.91 9.87 21.57
CA VAL A 14 0.54 9.38 21.36
C VAL A 14 -0.06 10.03 20.12
N PHE A 15 0.15 11.31 19.91
CA PHE A 15 -0.30 11.98 18.69
C PHE A 15 0.36 11.39 17.44
N GLY A 16 1.66 11.10 17.49
CA GLY A 16 2.34 10.47 16.39
C GLY A 16 1.77 9.08 16.09
N ALA A 17 1.50 8.29 17.13
CA ALA A 17 0.90 6.98 16.97
C ALA A 17 -0.56 7.07 16.52
N ASN A 18 -1.29 8.08 16.98
CA ASN A 18 -2.70 8.26 16.69
C ASN A 18 -2.97 9.01 15.37
N SER A 19 -1.94 9.38 14.63
CA SER A 19 -2.14 9.95 13.28
C SER A 19 -2.95 9.00 12.41
N CYS A 20 -2.97 7.72 12.76
CA CYS A 20 -3.74 6.68 12.09
C CYS A 20 -5.24 6.76 12.34
N ILE A 21 -5.69 7.51 13.33
CA ILE A 21 -7.11 7.64 13.64
C ILE A 21 -7.81 8.55 12.63
N PHE A 22 -7.07 9.49 12.09
CA PHE A 22 -7.62 10.50 11.19
C PHE A 22 -7.42 10.05 9.75
N GLU A 23 -8.49 9.57 9.14
CA GLU A 23 -8.47 9.32 7.71
C GLU A 23 -8.81 10.60 6.95
N ALA A 24 -8.26 10.74 5.76
CA ALA A 24 -8.64 11.82 4.86
C ALA A 24 -10.10 11.64 4.46
N PRO A 25 -10.90 12.71 4.39
CA PRO A 25 -12.29 12.59 3.93
C PRO A 25 -12.36 11.93 2.56
N GLY A 26 -13.16 10.88 2.43
CA GLY A 26 -13.33 10.16 1.19
C GLY A 26 -12.22 9.16 0.87
N ASP A 27 -11.31 8.89 1.81
CA ASP A 27 -10.29 7.86 1.61
C ASP A 27 -10.91 6.47 1.72
N ARG A 28 -11.12 5.85 0.58
CA ARG A 28 -11.70 4.52 0.47
C ARG A 28 -10.67 3.40 0.62
N PHE A 29 -9.42 3.74 0.77
CA PHE A 29 -8.33 2.80 0.90
C PHE A 29 -7.84 2.65 2.33
N TYR A 30 -8.18 3.59 3.19
CA TYR A 30 -7.74 3.64 4.57
C TYR A 30 -7.93 2.30 5.28
N ARG A 31 -6.82 1.75 5.77
CA ARG A 31 -6.78 0.49 6.53
C ARG A 31 -7.44 -0.68 5.82
N THR A 32 -7.24 -0.77 4.52
CA THR A 32 -7.73 -1.91 3.73
C THR A 32 -6.58 -2.82 3.35
N LEU A 33 -6.90 -4.10 3.22
CA LEU A 33 -5.95 -5.15 2.89
C LEU A 33 -6.46 -5.89 1.65
N TRP A 34 -5.61 -6.02 0.66
CA TRP A 34 -5.94 -6.64 -0.61
C TRP A 34 -4.95 -7.73 -0.93
N ASN A 35 -5.42 -8.84 -1.46
CA ASN A 35 -4.51 -9.87 -1.90
C ASN A 35 -4.90 -10.46 -3.24
N SER A 36 -3.93 -10.93 -3.95
CA SER A 36 -4.10 -11.70 -5.16
C SER A 36 -3.42 -13.05 -4.98
N SER A 37 -4.12 -14.11 -5.37
CA SER A 37 -3.53 -15.43 -5.49
C SER A 37 -3.13 -15.65 -6.94
N GLN A 38 -1.91 -16.12 -7.16
CA GLN A 38 -1.40 -16.47 -8.48
C GLN A 38 -1.36 -15.29 -9.45
N VAL A 39 -0.40 -14.43 -9.27
CA VAL A 39 -0.20 -13.34 -10.20
C VAL A 39 0.99 -13.65 -11.06
N PRO A 40 0.77 -13.97 -12.32
CA PRO A 40 1.83 -13.75 -13.28
C PRO A 40 1.97 -12.23 -13.41
N LEU A 41 2.98 -11.67 -12.76
CA LEU A 41 3.36 -10.28 -12.99
C LEU A 41 4.09 -10.22 -14.35
N GLY A 42 3.32 -10.33 -15.43
CA GLY A 42 3.90 -10.35 -16.77
C GLY A 42 4.92 -11.48 -16.93
N PRO A 43 6.15 -11.18 -17.35
CA PRO A 43 7.20 -12.20 -17.46
C PRO A 43 7.72 -12.70 -16.12
N MET A 44 7.29 -12.10 -15.00
CA MET A 44 7.76 -12.45 -13.67
C MET A 44 6.67 -13.18 -12.92
N ASN A 45 7.00 -14.35 -12.39
CA ASN A 45 6.08 -15.10 -11.55
C ASN A 45 6.24 -14.68 -10.09
N VAL A 46 5.26 -13.95 -9.58
CA VAL A 46 5.13 -13.71 -8.16
C VAL A 46 3.93 -14.51 -7.69
N ASP A 47 4.16 -15.43 -6.75
CA ASP A 47 3.16 -16.41 -6.36
C ASP A 47 1.91 -15.78 -5.73
N ALA A 48 2.09 -14.70 -4.98
CA ALA A 48 0.99 -13.96 -4.39
C ALA A 48 1.48 -12.57 -4.00
N LEU A 49 0.56 -11.62 -4.00
CA LEU A 49 0.82 -10.26 -3.53
C LEU A 49 -0.21 -9.88 -2.50
N THR A 50 0.24 -9.18 -1.47
CA THR A 50 -0.63 -8.55 -0.48
C THR A 50 -0.33 -7.06 -0.45
N LEU A 51 -1.33 -6.26 -0.75
CA LEU A 51 -1.24 -4.81 -0.73
C LEU A 51 -2.00 -4.30 0.48
N GLU A 52 -1.32 -3.55 1.31
CA GLU A 52 -1.87 -3.05 2.56
C GLU A 52 -1.79 -1.54 2.59
N PHE A 53 -2.95 -0.90 2.71
CA PHE A 53 -3.04 0.55 2.91
C PHE A 53 -3.07 0.83 4.40
N LEU A 54 -2.04 1.49 4.87
CA LEU A 54 -1.86 1.81 6.27
C LEU A 54 -2.36 3.23 6.55
N CYS A 55 -2.47 3.55 7.82
CA CYS A 55 -2.75 4.90 8.23
C CYS A 55 -1.61 5.85 7.87
N GLY A 56 -1.91 7.15 7.77
CA GLY A 56 -0.91 8.14 7.37
C GLY A 56 -0.56 8.09 5.89
N GLU A 57 -1.48 7.63 5.05
CA GLU A 57 -1.30 7.54 3.61
C GLU A 57 -0.09 6.72 3.20
N ARG A 58 0.22 5.66 3.97
CA ARG A 58 1.30 4.73 3.68
C ARG A 58 0.75 3.46 3.06
N VAL A 59 1.55 2.84 2.23
CA VAL A 59 1.19 1.59 1.57
C VAL A 59 2.38 0.64 1.60
N THR A 60 2.10 -0.64 1.82
CA THR A 60 3.11 -1.70 1.74
C THR A 60 2.64 -2.80 0.81
N LEU A 61 3.59 -3.41 0.14
CA LEU A 61 3.35 -4.56 -0.72
C LEU A 61 4.21 -5.71 -0.22
N LYS A 62 3.59 -6.85 0.02
CA LYS A 62 4.25 -8.07 0.50
C LYS A 62 4.15 -9.18 -0.53
N ASP A 63 5.15 -10.05 -0.55
CA ASP A 63 5.09 -11.26 -1.36
C ASP A 63 4.32 -12.38 -0.65
N GLY A 64 4.26 -13.56 -1.28
CA GLY A 64 3.55 -14.71 -0.72
C GLY A 64 4.13 -15.23 0.59
N SER A 65 5.38 -14.89 0.90
CA SER A 65 6.03 -15.27 2.17
C SER A 65 5.80 -14.24 3.28
N GLY A 66 5.12 -13.14 2.99
CA GLY A 66 4.89 -12.08 3.96
C GLY A 66 6.04 -11.08 4.07
N ILE A 67 7.00 -11.13 3.17
CA ILE A 67 8.14 -10.21 3.14
C ILE A 67 7.73 -8.95 2.40
N ILE A 68 8.02 -7.79 2.99
CA ILE A 68 7.75 -6.50 2.35
C ILE A 68 8.72 -6.34 1.18
N ILE A 69 8.16 -6.23 -0.03
CA ILE A 69 8.96 -6.05 -1.25
C ILE A 69 8.91 -4.61 -1.76
N ALA A 70 7.93 -3.83 -1.31
CA ALA A 70 7.84 -2.41 -1.66
C ALA A 70 7.05 -1.67 -0.60
N HIS A 71 7.34 -0.41 -0.42
CA HIS A 71 6.55 0.47 0.42
C HIS A 71 6.68 1.90 -0.09
N GLY A 72 5.70 2.72 0.23
CA GLY A 72 5.68 4.11 -0.16
C GLY A 72 4.46 4.80 0.41
N THR A 73 3.98 5.80 -0.28
CA THR A 73 2.81 6.56 0.10
C THR A 73 1.76 6.50 -0.99
N TYR A 74 0.53 6.88 -0.66
CA TYR A 74 -0.53 6.98 -1.63
C TYR A 74 -1.34 8.24 -1.41
N SER A 75 -1.96 8.73 -2.48
CA SER A 75 -2.88 9.85 -2.44
C SER A 75 -4.25 9.35 -2.88
N PRO A 76 -5.25 9.34 -1.99
CA PRO A 76 -6.58 8.88 -2.36
C PRO A 76 -7.33 9.95 -3.14
N ASP A 77 -8.02 9.52 -4.19
CA ASP A 77 -8.88 10.37 -5.01
C ASP A 77 -10.08 9.55 -5.47
N GLY A 78 -11.15 9.58 -4.68
CA GLY A 78 -12.33 8.75 -4.94
C GLY A 78 -11.99 7.27 -4.90
N ASN A 79 -12.18 6.58 -6.01
CA ASN A 79 -11.89 5.15 -6.15
C ASN A 79 -10.48 4.86 -6.66
N VAL A 80 -9.63 5.86 -6.73
CA VAL A 80 -8.25 5.72 -7.21
C VAL A 80 -7.29 6.14 -6.11
N ALA A 81 -6.29 5.32 -5.86
CA ALA A 81 -5.14 5.69 -5.03
C ALA A 81 -3.94 5.83 -5.95
N VAL A 82 -3.36 7.02 -6.00
CA VAL A 82 -2.12 7.26 -6.74
C VAL A 82 -0.97 6.87 -5.83
N LEU A 83 -0.16 5.93 -6.27
CA LEU A 83 0.96 5.41 -5.49
C LEU A 83 2.22 6.20 -5.81
N ASP A 84 2.98 6.53 -4.78
CA ASP A 84 4.21 7.31 -4.91
C ASP A 84 5.38 6.56 -4.32
N GLU A 85 6.41 6.40 -5.12
CA GLU A 85 7.66 5.73 -4.76
C GLU A 85 7.48 4.27 -4.30
N VAL A 86 6.45 3.60 -4.80
CA VAL A 86 6.23 2.18 -4.50
C VAL A 86 6.92 1.36 -5.59
N ILE A 87 8.14 0.97 -5.32
CA ILE A 87 9.00 0.28 -6.27
C ILE A 87 9.52 -1.00 -5.64
N ALA A 88 9.35 -2.11 -6.32
CA ALA A 88 9.91 -3.39 -5.93
C ALA A 88 11.01 -3.81 -6.90
N VAL A 89 11.99 -4.54 -6.39
CA VAL A 89 13.00 -5.19 -7.25
C VAL A 89 12.63 -6.66 -7.34
N VAL A 90 12.24 -7.10 -8.53
CA VAL A 90 11.83 -8.48 -8.79
C VAL A 90 12.73 -9.04 -9.89
N ASP A 91 13.47 -10.09 -9.57
CA ASP A 91 14.44 -10.72 -10.50
C ASP A 91 15.42 -9.71 -11.10
N GLY A 92 15.88 -8.76 -10.27
CA GLY A 92 16.82 -7.73 -10.69
C GLY A 92 16.23 -6.59 -11.50
N ILE A 93 14.91 -6.57 -11.68
CA ILE A 93 14.21 -5.54 -12.45
C ILE A 93 13.38 -4.69 -11.49
N ASN A 94 13.44 -3.37 -11.65
CA ASN A 94 12.61 -2.44 -10.91
C ASN A 94 11.19 -2.47 -11.46
N VAL A 95 10.22 -2.66 -10.57
CA VAL A 95 8.80 -2.66 -10.91
C VAL A 95 8.14 -1.52 -10.13
N SER A 96 7.57 -0.57 -10.85
CA SER A 96 6.87 0.57 -10.24
C SER A 96 5.38 0.27 -10.15
N PHE A 97 4.83 0.42 -8.96
CA PHE A 97 3.39 0.31 -8.73
C PHE A 97 2.81 1.72 -8.76
N VAL A 98 1.93 1.98 -9.71
CA VAL A 98 1.58 3.34 -10.12
C VAL A 98 0.27 3.80 -9.50
N GLU A 99 -0.76 2.97 -9.63
CA GLU A 99 -2.11 3.30 -9.18
C GLU A 99 -2.85 2.06 -8.71
N ALA A 100 -3.83 2.26 -7.83
CA ALA A 100 -4.77 1.23 -7.42
C ALA A 100 -6.18 1.78 -7.64
N HIS A 101 -7.01 1.02 -8.34
CA HIS A 101 -8.40 1.38 -8.65
C HIS A 101 -9.32 0.42 -7.91
N ARG A 102 -10.15 0.94 -7.02
CA ARG A 102 -11.07 0.14 -6.23
C ARG A 102 -12.44 0.10 -6.86
N ASN A 103 -13.00 -1.09 -6.98
CA ASN A 103 -14.39 -1.30 -7.40
C ASN A 103 -15.04 -2.29 -6.42
N GLY A 104 -15.65 -1.75 -5.35
CA GLY A 104 -16.22 -2.58 -4.30
C GLY A 104 -15.15 -3.37 -3.56
N ASP A 105 -15.21 -4.68 -3.60
CA ASP A 105 -14.26 -5.58 -2.97
C ASP A 105 -13.18 -6.09 -3.92
N THR A 106 -13.08 -5.49 -5.09
CA THR A 106 -12.03 -5.76 -6.07
C THR A 106 -11.15 -4.54 -6.23
N LEU A 107 -9.87 -4.77 -6.33
CA LEU A 107 -8.88 -3.72 -6.56
C LEU A 107 -8.07 -4.06 -7.79
N PHE A 108 -7.85 -3.09 -8.65
CA PHE A 108 -7.00 -3.25 -9.82
C PHE A 108 -5.71 -2.49 -9.56
N LEU A 109 -4.63 -3.23 -9.39
CA LEU A 109 -3.31 -2.66 -9.15
C LEU A 109 -2.59 -2.51 -10.49
N LEU A 110 -2.23 -1.29 -10.82
CA LEU A 110 -1.52 -0.95 -12.05
C LEU A 110 -0.03 -0.82 -11.75
N TRP A 111 0.79 -1.53 -12.51
CA TRP A 111 2.22 -1.54 -12.30
C TRP A 111 2.96 -1.63 -13.64
N ARG A 112 4.22 -1.23 -13.62
CA ARG A 112 5.02 -1.19 -14.83
C ARG A 112 6.45 -1.60 -14.52
N PRO A 113 6.96 -2.66 -15.17
CA PRO A 113 8.37 -3.00 -15.09
C PRO A 113 9.24 -1.97 -15.79
N GLU A 114 10.45 -1.80 -15.29
CA GLU A 114 11.43 -0.92 -15.92
C GLU A 114 11.69 -1.34 -17.37
N GLY A 115 11.71 -0.36 -18.26
CA GLY A 115 11.92 -0.61 -19.68
C GLY A 115 10.69 -0.98 -20.48
N MET A 116 9.55 -1.20 -19.82
CA MET A 116 8.29 -1.43 -20.52
C MET A 116 7.49 -0.14 -20.64
N MET A 117 6.85 0.03 -21.79
CA MET A 117 6.03 1.22 -22.05
C MET A 117 4.57 1.02 -21.64
N HIS A 118 4.19 -0.20 -21.30
CA HIS A 118 2.80 -0.54 -20.98
C HIS A 118 2.64 -0.78 -19.49
N THR A 119 1.51 -0.33 -18.97
CA THR A 119 1.10 -0.63 -17.60
C THR A 119 0.36 -1.96 -17.59
N ILE A 120 0.68 -2.79 -16.62
CA ILE A 120 0.03 -4.09 -16.43
C ILE A 120 -0.94 -3.96 -15.26
N THR A 121 -2.07 -4.65 -15.34
CA THR A 121 -3.10 -4.60 -14.32
C THR A 121 -3.23 -5.96 -13.66
N THR A 122 -3.24 -5.95 -12.32
CA THR A 122 -3.48 -7.15 -11.52
C THR A 122 -4.74 -6.95 -10.69
N ALA A 123 -5.66 -7.90 -10.76
CA ALA A 123 -6.85 -7.89 -9.93
C ALA A 123 -6.55 -8.47 -8.55
N MET A 124 -7.03 -7.78 -7.51
CA MET A 124 -6.86 -8.20 -6.13
C MET A 124 -8.21 -8.21 -5.43
N GLU A 125 -8.34 -9.05 -4.44
CA GLU A 125 -9.56 -9.16 -3.65
C GLU A 125 -9.33 -8.63 -2.24
N ARG A 126 -10.38 -8.03 -1.69
CA ARG A 126 -10.31 -7.49 -0.34
C ARG A 126 -10.28 -8.62 0.69
N ARG A 127 -9.41 -8.46 1.67
CA ARG A 127 -9.34 -9.31 2.85
C ARG A 127 -9.96 -8.57 4.04
N SER A 128 -10.69 -9.31 4.86
CA SER A 128 -11.45 -8.74 5.99
C SER A 128 -10.67 -8.75 7.30
N SER A 129 -9.37 -8.85 7.26
CA SER A 129 -8.57 -9.07 8.47
C SER A 129 -7.92 -7.80 8.98
N TYR A 130 -8.70 -6.97 9.55
CA TYR A 130 -8.21 -5.95 10.44
C TYR A 130 -8.98 -6.04 11.74
#